data_76ba8c6d5083b696d6c5542702dd4a5e
#
_entry.id   76ba8c6d5083b696d6c5542702dd4a5e
#
_cell.length_a   1.000
_cell.length_b   1.000
_cell.length_c   1.000
_cell.angle_alpha   90.00
_cell.angle_beta   90.00
_cell.angle_gamma   90.00
#
_symmetry.space_group_name_H-M   'P 1'
#
loop_
_entity.id
_entity.type
_entity.pdbx_description
1 polymer ?
#
loop_
_entity_poly.entity_id
_entity_poly.type
_entity_poly.pdbx_seq_one_letter_code
_entity_poly.pdbx_strand_id
1 'polypeptide(L)'
;MTINQRIKEARKTLKISQKNFADSICISNTYLADIENESRKANERIIKLCSMVFGISETWLKEGKGEIFIKSSDVEITRLVSIFNKLPLNFQDYALEQLEGLLKLRGKK
;
A
#
# COMPACT_ATOMS: atom_id res chain seq x y z
N MET A 1 18.71 7.17 2.09
CA MET A 1 17.27 7.48 2.32
C MET A 1 16.88 7.22 3.75
N THR A 2 16.08 8.11 4.30
CA THR A 2 15.44 7.88 5.60
C THR A 2 14.18 7.03 5.43
N ILE A 3 13.65 6.53 6.55
CA ILE A 3 12.35 5.81 6.54
C ILE A 3 11.27 6.70 5.94
N ASN A 4 11.25 7.98 6.31
CA ASN A 4 10.27 8.95 5.81
C ASN A 4 10.35 9.11 4.28
N GLN A 5 11.57 9.19 3.76
CA GLN A 5 11.80 9.28 2.31
C GLN A 5 11.37 8.01 1.58
N ARG A 6 11.57 6.85 2.20
CA ARG A 6 11.12 5.58 1.62
C ARG A 6 9.60 5.49 1.58
N ILE A 7 8.90 5.99 2.59
CA ILE A 7 7.43 6.04 2.55
C ILE A 7 6.97 6.87 1.34
N LYS A 8 7.59 8.03 1.13
CA LYS A 8 7.28 8.87 -0.03
C LYS A 8 7.57 8.15 -1.34
N GLU A 9 8.71 7.47 -1.42
CA GLU A 9 9.11 6.71 -2.60
C GLU A 9 8.10 5.60 -2.92
N ALA A 10 7.68 4.84 -1.92
CA ALA A 10 6.69 3.78 -2.09
C ALA A 10 5.35 4.36 -2.56
N ARG A 11 4.91 5.47 -1.99
CA ARG A 11 3.68 6.13 -2.41
C ARG A 11 3.75 6.55 -3.87
N LYS A 12 4.87 7.14 -4.28
CA LYS A 12 5.06 7.57 -5.68
C LYS A 12 5.11 6.39 -6.63
N THR A 13 5.72 5.29 -6.20
CA THR A 13 5.75 4.05 -6.98
C THR A 13 4.35 3.50 -7.19
N LEU A 14 3.49 3.60 -6.18
CA LEU A 14 2.07 3.23 -6.28
C LEU A 14 1.24 4.22 -7.09
N LYS A 15 1.79 5.41 -7.35
CA LYS A 15 1.12 6.49 -8.11
C LYS A 15 -0.18 6.97 -7.47
N ILE A 16 -0.21 7.06 -6.15
CA ILE A 16 -1.36 7.58 -5.41
C ILE A 16 -1.00 8.90 -4.73
N SER A 17 -2.03 9.72 -4.53
CA SER A 17 -1.86 11.04 -3.91
C SER A 17 -1.55 10.92 -2.43
N GLN A 18 -1.00 11.98 -1.84
CA GLN A 18 -0.81 12.04 -0.39
C GLN A 18 -2.13 11.82 0.34
N LYS A 19 -3.20 12.46 -0.13
CA LYS A 19 -4.50 12.34 0.50
C LYS A 19 -5.00 10.90 0.52
N ASN A 20 -4.95 10.22 -0.62
CA ASN A 20 -5.43 8.85 -0.73
C ASN A 20 -4.58 7.90 0.10
N PHE A 21 -3.27 8.08 0.10
CA PHE A 21 -2.37 7.27 0.91
C PHE A 21 -2.66 7.47 2.41
N ALA A 22 -2.77 8.73 2.84
CA ALA A 22 -3.06 9.06 4.24
C ALA A 22 -4.39 8.49 4.69
N ASP A 23 -5.45 8.65 3.88
CA ASP A 23 -6.77 8.11 4.18
C ASP A 23 -6.72 6.59 4.35
N SER A 24 -5.95 5.91 3.51
CA SER A 24 -5.85 4.44 3.55
C SER A 24 -5.21 3.92 4.82
N ILE A 25 -4.30 4.67 5.42
CA ILE A 25 -3.64 4.28 6.68
C ILE A 25 -4.17 5.07 7.88
N CYS A 26 -5.31 5.74 7.71
CA CYS A 26 -6.02 6.42 8.79
C CYS A 26 -5.23 7.53 9.48
N ILE A 27 -4.47 8.29 8.70
CA ILE A 27 -3.79 9.51 9.19
C ILE A 27 -4.25 10.72 8.38
N SER A 28 -4.03 11.91 8.90
CA SER A 28 -4.36 13.12 8.17
C SER A 28 -3.37 13.37 7.03
N ASN A 29 -3.84 14.06 6.00
CA ASN A 29 -2.98 14.47 4.90
C ASN A 29 -1.81 15.34 5.38
N THR A 30 -2.07 16.23 6.33
CA THR A 30 -1.05 17.08 6.94
C THR A 30 0.02 16.25 7.64
N TYR A 31 -0.40 15.21 8.38
CA TYR A 31 0.55 14.31 9.05
C TYR A 31 1.46 13.62 8.04
N LEU A 32 0.88 13.10 6.96
CA LEU A 32 1.68 12.44 5.92
C LEU A 32 2.63 13.43 5.25
N ALA A 33 2.16 14.64 4.94
CA ALA A 33 3.01 15.67 4.37
C ALA A 33 4.20 15.98 5.27
N ASP A 34 3.96 16.07 6.59
CA ASP A 34 5.02 16.30 7.57
C ASP A 34 6.03 15.15 7.60
N ILE A 35 5.56 13.91 7.46
CA ILE A 35 6.46 12.75 7.36
C ILE A 35 7.30 12.86 6.09
N GLU A 36 6.68 13.13 4.95
CA GLU A 36 7.36 13.18 3.66
C GLU A 36 8.37 14.33 3.57
N ASN A 37 8.12 15.45 4.24
CA ASN A 37 9.07 16.56 4.29
C ASN A 37 10.03 16.51 5.48
N GLU A 38 9.97 15.41 6.24
CA GLU A 38 10.83 15.11 7.39
C GLU A 38 10.65 16.03 8.60
N SER A 39 9.53 16.76 8.68
CA SER A 39 9.16 17.53 9.88
C SER A 39 8.68 16.63 11.01
N ARG A 40 8.29 15.41 10.70
CA ARG A 40 7.76 14.45 11.66
C ARG A 40 8.30 13.06 11.38
N LYS A 41 8.66 12.34 12.42
CA LYS A 41 9.22 11.00 12.29
C LYS A 41 8.11 9.96 12.15
N ALA A 42 8.25 9.06 11.16
CA ALA A 42 7.36 7.92 11.05
C ALA A 42 7.62 6.96 12.21
N ASN A 43 6.57 6.59 12.92
CA ASN A 43 6.66 5.65 14.03
C ASN A 43 6.39 4.22 13.58
N GLU A 44 6.58 3.28 14.49
CA GLU A 44 6.39 1.85 14.21
C GLU A 44 4.97 1.54 13.74
N ARG A 45 3.97 2.21 14.30
CA ARG A 45 2.58 2.02 13.91
C ARG A 45 2.34 2.39 12.45
N ILE A 46 2.90 3.49 12.00
CA ILE A 46 2.78 3.94 10.60
C ILE A 46 3.47 2.97 9.67
N ILE A 47 4.66 2.48 10.05
CA ILE A 47 5.39 1.48 9.26
C ILE A 47 4.55 0.22 9.09
N LYS A 48 3.97 -0.27 10.17
CA LYS A 48 3.11 -1.46 10.14
C LYS A 48 1.86 -1.25 9.29
N LEU A 49 1.23 -0.09 9.39
CA LEU A 49 0.06 0.23 8.58
C LEU A 49 0.41 0.28 7.08
N CYS A 50 1.55 0.85 6.73
CA CYS A 50 2.02 0.86 5.34
C CYS A 50 2.21 -0.57 4.84
N SER A 51 2.78 -1.45 5.65
CA SER A 51 2.97 -2.85 5.29
C SER A 51 1.63 -3.58 5.13
N MET A 52 0.73 -3.42 6.10
CA MET A 52 -0.55 -4.13 6.10
C MET A 52 -1.49 -3.69 4.99
N VAL A 53 -1.55 -2.40 4.71
CA VAL A 53 -2.52 -1.84 3.74
C VAL A 53 -1.99 -1.90 2.32
N PHE A 54 -0.72 -1.57 2.12
CA PHE A 54 -0.15 -1.45 0.77
C PHE A 54 0.82 -2.56 0.40
N GLY A 55 1.11 -3.47 1.32
CA GLY A 55 2.07 -4.54 1.07
C GLY A 55 3.51 -4.05 0.96
N ILE A 56 3.82 -2.89 1.55
CA ILE A 56 5.19 -2.37 1.55
C ILE A 56 6.02 -3.15 2.57
N SER A 57 7.21 -3.58 2.17
CA SER A 57 8.09 -4.35 3.04
C SER A 57 8.60 -3.51 4.22
N GLU A 58 8.38 -3.98 5.45
CA GLU A 58 8.92 -3.33 6.64
C GLU A 58 10.45 -3.30 6.63
N THR A 59 11.07 -4.38 6.17
CA THR A 59 12.53 -4.45 6.06
C THR A 59 13.06 -3.39 5.12
N TRP A 60 12.41 -3.21 3.97
CA TRP A 60 12.79 -2.16 3.05
C TRP A 60 12.59 -0.78 3.64
N LEU A 61 11.46 -0.54 4.32
CA LEU A 61 11.20 0.76 4.96
C LEU A 61 12.24 1.08 6.02
N LYS A 62 12.58 0.13 6.88
CA LYS A 62 13.49 0.33 8.00
C LYS A 62 14.95 0.33 7.60
N GLU A 63 15.35 -0.56 6.72
CA GLU A 63 16.76 -0.83 6.42
C GLU A 63 17.17 -0.53 4.97
N GLY A 64 16.20 -0.31 4.09
CA GLY A 64 16.48 -0.09 2.67
C GLY A 64 16.94 -1.34 1.94
N LYS A 65 16.70 -2.51 2.50
CA LYS A 65 17.13 -3.79 1.92
C LYS A 65 15.96 -4.54 1.31
N GLY A 66 16.20 -5.22 0.20
CA GLY A 66 15.21 -6.03 -0.48
C GLY A 66 14.30 -5.20 -1.37
N GLU A 67 13.19 -5.78 -1.77
CA GLU A 67 12.21 -5.13 -2.63
C GLU A 67 11.23 -4.29 -1.84
N ILE A 68 10.68 -3.27 -2.49
CA ILE A 68 9.72 -2.34 -1.87
C ILE A 68 8.47 -3.07 -1.40
N PHE A 69 7.93 -3.97 -2.24
CA PHE A 69 6.67 -4.65 -1.95
C PHE A 69 6.89 -6.12 -1.61
N ILE A 70 6.07 -6.61 -0.68
CA ILE A 70 6.04 -8.02 -0.29
C ILE A 70 5.44 -8.81 -1.44
N LYS A 71 6.10 -9.92 -1.82
CA LYS A 71 5.57 -10.82 -2.84
C LYS A 71 4.50 -11.71 -2.23
N SER A 72 3.37 -11.86 -2.93
CA SER A 72 2.32 -12.78 -2.52
C SER A 72 2.83 -14.22 -2.62
N SER A 73 2.53 -15.02 -1.59
CA SER A 73 2.81 -16.45 -1.61
C SER A 73 1.69 -17.20 -2.34
N ASP A 74 1.99 -18.45 -2.77
CA ASP A 74 0.98 -19.30 -3.38
C ASP A 74 -0.20 -19.53 -2.43
N VAL A 75 0.05 -19.63 -1.13
CA VAL A 75 -0.99 -19.81 -0.11
C VAL A 75 -1.91 -18.59 -0.07
N GLU A 76 -1.36 -17.39 -0.15
CA GLU A 76 -2.14 -16.15 -0.15
C GLU A 76 -2.98 -16.03 -1.41
N ILE A 77 -2.44 -16.39 -2.57
CA ILE A 77 -3.15 -16.42 -3.85
C ILE A 77 -4.30 -17.41 -3.78
N THR A 78 -4.05 -18.61 -3.29
CA THR A 78 -5.08 -19.65 -3.12
C THR A 78 -6.19 -19.17 -2.20
N ARG A 79 -5.85 -18.50 -1.10
CA ARG A 79 -6.82 -17.91 -0.16
C ARG A 79 -7.67 -16.85 -0.86
N LEU A 80 -7.05 -15.98 -1.65
CA LEU A 80 -7.77 -14.94 -2.38
C LEU A 80 -8.79 -15.55 -3.33
N VAL A 81 -8.39 -16.56 -4.11
CA VAL A 81 -9.27 -17.27 -5.04
C VAL A 81 -10.42 -17.92 -4.29
N SER A 82 -10.16 -18.57 -3.16
CA SER A 82 -11.18 -19.21 -2.34
C SER A 82 -12.21 -18.20 -1.83
N ILE A 83 -11.77 -17.05 -1.33
CA ILE A 83 -12.67 -15.98 -0.87
C ILE A 83 -13.51 -15.46 -2.03
N PHE A 84 -12.87 -15.18 -3.16
CA PHE A 84 -13.55 -14.69 -4.36
C PHE A 84 -14.65 -15.63 -4.82
N ASN A 85 -14.36 -16.93 -4.85
CA ASN A 85 -15.32 -17.94 -5.29
C ASN A 85 -16.54 -18.07 -4.38
N LYS A 86 -16.43 -17.64 -3.12
CA LYS A 86 -17.55 -17.66 -2.18
C LYS A 86 -18.47 -16.44 -2.31
N LEU A 87 -18.05 -15.44 -3.05
CA LEU A 87 -18.86 -14.24 -3.25
C LEU A 87 -19.99 -14.51 -4.26
N PRO A 88 -21.19 -13.91 -4.06
CA PRO A 88 -22.22 -13.90 -5.10
C PRO A 88 -21.69 -13.26 -6.38
N LEU A 89 -22.26 -13.65 -7.55
CA LEU A 89 -21.77 -13.18 -8.85
C LEU A 89 -21.69 -11.65 -8.96
N ASN A 90 -22.68 -10.94 -8.46
CA ASN A 90 -22.67 -9.49 -8.51
C ASN A 90 -21.53 -8.88 -7.70
N PHE A 91 -21.17 -9.51 -6.57
CA PHE A 91 -20.02 -9.06 -5.77
C PHE A 91 -18.70 -9.45 -6.42
N GLN A 92 -18.67 -10.58 -7.14
CA GLN A 92 -17.48 -10.95 -7.91
C GLN A 92 -17.18 -9.92 -8.99
N ASP A 93 -18.20 -9.49 -9.72
CA ASP A 93 -18.08 -8.46 -10.75
C ASP A 93 -17.56 -7.14 -10.15
N TYR A 94 -18.13 -6.76 -9.01
CA TYR A 94 -17.68 -5.55 -8.29
C TYR A 94 -16.21 -5.66 -7.87
N ALA A 95 -15.82 -6.80 -7.31
CA ALA A 95 -14.43 -7.02 -6.88
C ALA A 95 -13.47 -6.95 -8.06
N LEU A 96 -13.84 -7.54 -9.21
CA LEU A 96 -13.04 -7.47 -10.42
C LEU A 96 -12.87 -6.02 -10.91
N GLU A 97 -13.94 -5.25 -10.91
CA GLU A 97 -13.89 -3.83 -11.28
C GLU A 97 -12.91 -3.05 -10.39
N GLN A 98 -12.96 -3.30 -9.08
CA GLN A 98 -12.05 -2.64 -8.14
C GLN A 98 -10.61 -3.02 -8.39
N LEU A 99 -10.33 -4.30 -8.63
CA LEU A 99 -8.98 -4.78 -8.93
C LEU A 99 -8.47 -4.20 -10.25
N GLU A 100 -9.31 -4.20 -11.28
CA GLU A 100 -8.97 -3.61 -12.59
C GLU A 100 -8.71 -2.11 -12.45
N GLY A 101 -9.51 -1.40 -11.65
CA GLY A 101 -9.33 0.01 -11.36
C GLY A 101 -7.97 0.29 -10.73
N LEU A 102 -7.58 -0.52 -9.76
CA LEU A 102 -6.28 -0.42 -9.12
C LEU A 102 -5.14 -0.65 -10.13
N LEU A 103 -5.30 -1.63 -10.99
CA LEU A 103 -4.31 -1.95 -12.01
C LEU A 103 -4.15 -0.79 -13.00
N LYS A 104 -5.25 -0.16 -13.41
CA LYS A 104 -5.23 1.01 -14.30
C LYS A 104 -4.52 2.20 -13.64
N LEU A 105 -4.76 2.43 -12.35
CA LEU A 105 -4.08 3.49 -11.62
C LEU A 105 -2.57 3.27 -11.63
N ARG A 106 -2.15 2.04 -11.42
CA ARG A 106 -0.74 1.68 -11.44
C ARG A 106 -0.12 1.78 -12.83
N GLY A 107 -0.88 1.42 -13.86
CA GLY A 107 -0.43 1.40 -15.25
C GLY A 107 -0.44 2.76 -15.93
N LYS A 108 -1.08 3.76 -15.36
CA LYS A 108 -1.10 5.12 -15.93
C LYS A 108 0.25 5.77 -15.76
N LYS A 109 0.84 6.08 -16.84
CA LYS A 109 2.10 6.81 -16.89
C LYS A 109 1.85 8.29 -17.07
#